data_319acb7c0964d175ab4b3671ae8ade9b
#
_entry.id   319acb7c0964d175ab4b3671ae8ade9b
#
_cell.length_a   1.000
_cell.length_b   1.000
_cell.length_c   1.000
_cell.angle_alpha   90.00
_cell.angle_beta   90.00
_cell.angle_gamma   90.00
#
_symmetry.space_group_name_H-M   'P 1'
#
loop_
_entity.id
_entity.type
_entity.pdbx_description
1 polymer ?
#
loop_
_entity_poly.entity_id
_entity_poly.type
_entity_poly.pdbx_seq_one_letter_code
_entity_poly.pdbx_strand_id
1 'polypeptide(L)'
;MGSNPHYVAEAEDHKILDDNVFYIENEYIKFGINTALGGTVTYLAEHGKPNLINSADWGRQVQLSFYSGPTPFHPEGTEMGKNWTHTGWNPIQTGDCFFNRAKLIEHRVEGNTLYVKCIPMQWALNNVPGECDFELWYTLDGKTVNVTARINNHRADKTQYRACGQELPAVYTNGEFYRIVSYVGEHPGTGGALTEIVSKNTGDRHWPSEFMVYPEGWVALVDDNDYGLGVYNPHTCGAVGGFAGGVEKMGWGGAKDFQTATVSPTTSVILDHNIVYTFHFSLIVGDLDSIRKTALEMDAKVDHRKFDFSKDRQNFYYINTTDKGFGNQDCLDFDFDRDVWLRSSFIYVSAGECKKILLDAAFEGGEIKGVAHFRTYGETTTPDRKGTPCSGADVPFKLIGDGTRRWYEIDISAIDKPFFQTSLIFRTKGHAKIYALELK
;
A
#
# COMPACT_ATOMS: atom_id res chain seq x y z
N MET A 1 9.78 -29.70 8.49
CA MET A 1 10.57 -29.05 7.44
C MET A 1 9.95 -29.43 6.11
N GLY A 2 8.95 -28.68 5.69
CA GLY A 2 8.34 -28.83 4.39
C GLY A 2 8.90 -27.74 3.49
N SER A 3 10.00 -28.02 2.78
CA SER A 3 10.39 -27.20 1.65
C SER A 3 9.20 -27.16 0.69
N ASN A 4 8.71 -25.98 0.37
CA ASN A 4 7.69 -25.85 -0.67
C ASN A 4 8.39 -26.29 -1.98
N PRO A 5 8.07 -27.47 -2.56
CA PRO A 5 8.79 -27.99 -3.72
C PRO A 5 8.67 -27.11 -4.96
N HIS A 6 7.75 -26.16 -4.98
CA HIS A 6 7.59 -25.20 -6.07
C HIS A 6 8.71 -24.16 -6.15
N TYR A 7 9.40 -23.86 -5.05
CA TYR A 7 10.48 -22.86 -5.06
C TYR A 7 11.81 -23.37 -5.61
N VAL A 8 12.08 -24.67 -5.57
CA VAL A 8 13.36 -25.22 -6.00
C VAL A 8 13.42 -25.40 -7.52
N ALA A 9 12.30 -25.71 -8.18
CA ALA A 9 12.23 -25.81 -9.64
C ALA A 9 12.32 -24.44 -10.33
N GLU A 10 11.86 -23.40 -9.65
CA GLU A 10 11.87 -22.01 -10.14
C GLU A 10 13.27 -21.42 -10.21
N ALA A 11 14.20 -21.91 -9.38
CA ALA A 11 15.55 -21.36 -9.24
C ALA A 11 16.41 -21.42 -10.51
N GLU A 12 16.22 -22.42 -11.36
CA GLU A 12 17.05 -22.59 -12.56
C GLU A 12 16.60 -21.72 -13.73
N ASP A 13 15.31 -21.39 -13.80
CA ASP A 13 14.75 -20.54 -14.86
C ASP A 13 14.91 -19.03 -14.57
N HIS A 14 15.28 -18.65 -13.35
CA HIS A 14 15.43 -17.26 -12.91
C HIS A 14 16.73 -16.56 -13.33
N LYS A 15 17.68 -17.23 -13.95
CA LYS A 15 18.92 -16.66 -14.49
C LYS A 15 18.72 -15.51 -15.48
N ILE A 16 17.48 -15.18 -15.79
CA ILE A 16 17.09 -14.21 -16.81
C ILE A 16 16.88 -12.81 -16.21
N LEU A 17 16.81 -12.68 -14.88
CA LEU A 17 16.51 -11.38 -14.25
C LEU A 17 17.64 -10.35 -14.43
N ASP A 18 18.89 -10.78 -14.51
CA ASP A 18 20.04 -9.88 -14.60
C ASP A 18 20.36 -9.37 -16.02
N ASP A 19 19.90 -10.03 -17.08
CA ASP A 19 20.34 -9.78 -18.45
C ASP A 19 19.66 -8.59 -19.15
N ASN A 20 18.59 -8.02 -18.57
CA ASN A 20 17.77 -6.99 -19.22
C ASN A 20 17.53 -5.78 -18.30
N VAL A 21 18.51 -5.41 -17.52
CA VAL A 21 18.35 -4.28 -16.59
C VAL A 21 18.80 -2.97 -17.26
N PHE A 22 17.87 -2.02 -17.30
CA PHE A 22 18.17 -0.64 -17.69
C PHE A 22 18.46 0.19 -16.44
N TYR A 23 19.60 0.87 -16.41
CA TYR A 23 20.09 1.61 -15.26
C TYR A 23 20.01 3.11 -15.45
N ILE A 24 19.66 3.82 -14.36
CA ILE A 24 19.97 5.24 -14.15
C ILE A 24 20.75 5.36 -12.84
N GLU A 25 21.55 6.40 -12.71
CA GLU A 25 22.36 6.64 -11.50
C GLU A 25 22.58 8.13 -11.25
N ASN A 26 22.88 8.46 -10.02
CA ASN A 26 23.40 9.75 -9.59
C ASN A 26 24.72 9.54 -8.83
N GLU A 27 25.24 10.55 -8.14
CA GLU A 27 26.51 10.43 -7.41
C GLU A 27 26.47 9.46 -6.21
N TYR A 28 25.27 9.06 -5.74
CA TYR A 28 25.07 8.25 -4.52
C TYR A 28 24.62 6.83 -4.83
N ILE A 29 23.66 6.68 -5.72
CA ILE A 29 22.94 5.42 -5.93
C ILE A 29 22.84 5.06 -7.41
N LYS A 30 22.79 3.75 -7.67
CA LYS A 30 22.45 3.15 -8.94
C LYS A 30 21.11 2.43 -8.82
N PHE A 31 20.19 2.71 -9.73
CA PHE A 31 18.83 2.20 -9.79
C PHE A 31 18.58 1.49 -11.11
N GLY A 32 17.90 0.34 -11.09
CA GLY A 32 17.68 -0.47 -12.29
C GLY A 32 16.30 -1.10 -12.35
N ILE A 33 15.71 -1.03 -13.55
CA ILE A 33 14.47 -1.72 -13.91
C ILE A 33 14.76 -2.85 -14.88
N ASN A 34 14.06 -3.97 -14.76
CA ASN A 34 14.16 -5.07 -15.71
C ASN A 34 13.18 -4.88 -16.87
N THR A 35 13.70 -4.62 -18.06
CA THR A 35 12.90 -4.32 -19.25
C THR A 35 12.15 -5.54 -19.80
N ALA A 36 12.55 -6.74 -19.44
CA ALA A 36 11.86 -7.97 -19.78
C ALA A 36 10.73 -8.34 -18.79
N LEU A 37 10.58 -7.60 -17.67
CA LEU A 37 9.62 -7.87 -16.61
C LEU A 37 8.72 -6.66 -16.36
N GLY A 38 8.17 -6.06 -17.42
CA GLY A 38 7.29 -4.90 -17.29
C GLY A 38 7.93 -3.68 -16.64
N GLY A 39 9.26 -3.59 -16.61
CA GLY A 39 9.99 -2.50 -15.96
C GLY A 39 9.98 -2.56 -14.44
N THR A 40 9.79 -3.74 -13.87
CA THR A 40 9.90 -4.02 -12.43
C THR A 40 11.29 -3.66 -11.91
N VAL A 41 11.39 -3.12 -10.70
CA VAL A 41 12.68 -2.76 -10.10
C VAL A 41 13.37 -4.01 -9.58
N THR A 42 14.55 -4.30 -10.11
CA THR A 42 15.38 -5.45 -9.71
C THR A 42 16.74 -5.03 -9.16
N TYR A 43 17.04 -3.74 -9.18
CA TYR A 43 18.32 -3.23 -8.70
C TYR A 43 18.18 -1.86 -8.03
N LEU A 44 18.69 -1.75 -6.82
CA LEU A 44 18.93 -0.49 -6.13
C LEU A 44 20.10 -0.68 -5.17
N ALA A 45 21.14 0.09 -5.35
CA ALA A 45 22.32 0.04 -4.50
C ALA A 45 22.95 1.43 -4.34
N GLU A 46 23.49 1.71 -3.17
CA GLU A 46 24.49 2.76 -3.00
C GLU A 46 25.79 2.34 -3.70
N HIS A 47 26.52 3.28 -4.30
CA HIS A 47 27.78 2.97 -4.98
C HIS A 47 28.77 2.24 -4.05
N GLY A 48 29.27 1.10 -4.52
CA GLY A 48 30.18 0.25 -3.76
C GLY A 48 29.51 -0.68 -2.72
N LYS A 49 28.18 -0.70 -2.67
CA LYS A 49 27.38 -1.58 -1.79
C LYS A 49 26.65 -2.63 -2.63
N PRO A 50 26.18 -3.76 -2.01
CA PRO A 50 25.40 -4.77 -2.71
C PRO A 50 24.02 -4.28 -3.13
N ASN A 51 23.40 -4.98 -4.09
CA ASN A 51 22.02 -4.75 -4.47
C ASN A 51 21.06 -5.08 -3.31
N LEU A 52 20.18 -4.15 -2.98
CA LEU A 52 19.18 -4.30 -1.93
C LEU A 52 17.96 -5.13 -2.37
N ILE A 53 17.62 -5.08 -3.66
CA ILE A 53 16.38 -5.62 -4.19
C ILE A 53 16.55 -7.09 -4.58
N ASN A 54 15.56 -7.91 -4.25
CA ASN A 54 15.52 -9.28 -4.75
C ASN A 54 15.44 -9.27 -6.28
N SER A 55 16.39 -9.93 -6.91
CA SER A 55 16.49 -10.07 -8.36
C SER A 55 16.43 -11.53 -8.81
N ALA A 56 16.22 -12.48 -7.88
CA ALA A 56 16.24 -13.91 -8.15
C ALA A 56 14.85 -14.55 -8.14
N ASP A 57 13.98 -14.16 -7.21
CA ASP A 57 12.72 -14.84 -6.98
C ASP A 57 11.58 -14.21 -7.80
N TRP A 58 10.94 -14.99 -8.66
CA TRP A 58 9.90 -14.53 -9.55
C TRP A 58 8.71 -13.91 -8.81
N GLY A 59 8.28 -12.71 -9.24
CA GLY A 59 7.16 -12.00 -8.64
C GLY A 59 7.46 -11.34 -7.29
N ARG A 60 8.73 -11.30 -6.85
CA ARG A 60 9.16 -10.75 -5.57
C ARG A 60 10.25 -9.70 -5.74
N GLN A 61 9.91 -8.62 -6.40
CA GLN A 61 10.76 -7.46 -6.64
C GLN A 61 10.13 -6.22 -5.97
N VAL A 62 10.62 -5.03 -6.29
CA VAL A 62 9.84 -3.81 -6.04
C VAL A 62 8.94 -3.58 -7.25
N GLN A 63 7.63 -3.71 -7.04
CA GLN A 63 6.64 -3.73 -8.10
C GLN A 63 5.25 -3.27 -7.66
N LEU A 64 4.40 -2.98 -8.63
CA LEU A 64 2.99 -2.75 -8.39
C LEU A 64 2.22 -4.07 -8.40
N SER A 65 1.35 -4.25 -7.38
CA SER A 65 0.45 -5.38 -7.23
C SER A 65 -0.89 -4.86 -6.74
N PHE A 66 -1.95 -5.05 -7.55
CA PHE A 66 -3.29 -4.57 -7.22
C PHE A 66 -4.27 -5.71 -7.05
N TYR A 67 -5.30 -5.46 -6.24
CA TYR A 67 -6.32 -6.44 -5.87
C TYR A 67 -7.72 -5.85 -5.99
N SER A 68 -8.64 -6.60 -6.61
CA SER A 68 -10.05 -6.25 -6.70
C SER A 68 -10.93 -7.49 -6.87
N GLY A 69 -12.25 -7.34 -6.85
CA GLY A 69 -13.18 -8.38 -7.25
C GLY A 69 -13.27 -8.54 -8.78
N PRO A 70 -14.00 -9.59 -9.27
CA PRO A 70 -14.61 -10.64 -8.44
C PRO A 70 -13.55 -11.55 -7.80
N THR A 71 -13.98 -12.33 -6.79
CA THR A 71 -13.12 -13.31 -6.13
C THR A 71 -13.86 -14.64 -6.03
N PRO A 72 -13.36 -15.73 -6.64
CA PRO A 72 -12.18 -15.78 -7.52
C PRO A 72 -12.39 -15.05 -8.85
N PHE A 73 -11.30 -14.62 -9.48
CA PHE A 73 -11.30 -14.09 -10.85
C PHE A 73 -10.85 -15.18 -11.82
N HIS A 74 -11.81 -15.80 -12.51
CA HIS A 74 -11.55 -16.91 -13.43
C HIS A 74 -12.43 -16.77 -14.69
N PRO A 75 -12.03 -15.92 -15.64
CA PRO A 75 -12.73 -15.80 -16.93
C PRO A 75 -12.78 -17.13 -17.67
N GLU A 76 -13.87 -17.35 -18.41
CA GLU A 76 -14.08 -18.55 -19.20
C GLU A 76 -12.92 -18.80 -20.18
N GLY A 77 -12.46 -20.04 -20.27
CA GLY A 77 -11.36 -20.44 -21.15
C GLY A 77 -9.97 -20.12 -20.65
N THR A 78 -9.82 -19.59 -19.44
CA THR A 78 -8.50 -19.34 -18.82
C THR A 78 -8.06 -20.51 -17.95
N GLU A 79 -6.76 -20.69 -17.82
CA GLU A 79 -6.15 -21.64 -16.89
C GLU A 79 -5.73 -20.91 -15.61
N MET A 80 -6.04 -21.48 -14.45
CA MET A 80 -5.71 -20.91 -13.15
C MET A 80 -4.65 -21.74 -12.43
N GLY A 81 -3.67 -21.07 -11.82
CA GLY A 81 -2.64 -21.70 -11.01
C GLY A 81 -3.23 -22.44 -9.81
N LYS A 82 -2.79 -23.68 -9.58
CA LYS A 82 -3.35 -24.58 -8.54
C LYS A 82 -3.35 -23.97 -7.14
N ASN A 83 -2.32 -23.19 -6.80
CA ASN A 83 -2.18 -22.56 -5.50
C ASN A 83 -2.94 -21.24 -5.37
N TRP A 84 -3.52 -20.72 -6.47
CA TRP A 84 -4.08 -19.40 -6.59
C TRP A 84 -5.58 -19.38 -6.91
N THR A 85 -6.24 -20.54 -6.80
CA THR A 85 -7.67 -20.72 -7.16
C THR A 85 -8.65 -19.85 -6.38
N HIS A 86 -8.20 -19.20 -5.31
CA HIS A 86 -8.97 -18.28 -4.49
C HIS A 86 -8.68 -16.81 -4.77
N THR A 87 -7.72 -16.52 -5.69
CA THR A 87 -7.29 -15.15 -5.97
C THR A 87 -8.34 -14.40 -6.78
N GLY A 88 -8.58 -13.15 -6.43
CA GLY A 88 -9.41 -12.22 -7.19
C GLY A 88 -8.68 -11.64 -8.40
N TRP A 89 -9.24 -10.61 -9.00
CA TRP A 89 -8.56 -9.80 -10.00
C TRP A 89 -7.28 -9.21 -9.40
N ASN A 90 -6.11 -9.60 -9.95
CA ASN A 90 -4.81 -9.29 -9.37
C ASN A 90 -3.74 -9.09 -10.45
N PRO A 91 -3.67 -7.92 -11.08
CA PRO A 91 -2.59 -7.58 -12.01
C PRO A 91 -1.30 -7.28 -11.27
N ILE A 92 -0.21 -7.93 -11.69
CA ILE A 92 1.14 -7.77 -11.15
C ILE A 92 2.11 -7.34 -12.23
N GLN A 93 3.00 -6.40 -11.89
CA GLN A 93 3.93 -5.78 -12.83
C GLN A 93 4.96 -6.75 -13.40
N THR A 94 5.46 -7.70 -12.61
CA THR A 94 6.49 -8.66 -13.08
C THR A 94 5.96 -9.64 -14.11
N GLY A 95 4.78 -10.23 -13.85
CA GLY A 95 4.21 -11.28 -14.67
C GLY A 95 3.20 -12.13 -13.89
N ASP A 96 2.94 -13.36 -14.35
CA ASP A 96 2.01 -14.31 -13.72
C ASP A 96 2.71 -15.49 -13.04
N CYS A 97 1.95 -16.32 -12.34
CA CYS A 97 2.50 -17.49 -11.63
C CYS A 97 2.88 -18.68 -12.56
N PHE A 98 2.74 -18.53 -13.86
CA PHE A 98 3.20 -19.45 -14.90
C PHE A 98 4.45 -18.93 -15.62
N PHE A 99 5.08 -17.84 -15.09
CA PHE A 99 6.27 -17.19 -15.65
C PHE A 99 6.07 -16.45 -16.97
N ASN A 100 4.83 -16.16 -17.35
CA ASN A 100 4.60 -15.23 -18.45
C ASN A 100 4.85 -13.82 -17.99
N ARG A 101 5.64 -13.09 -18.77
CA ARG A 101 6.17 -11.78 -18.41
C ARG A 101 5.18 -10.67 -18.72
N ALA A 102 5.11 -9.68 -17.88
CA ALA A 102 4.41 -8.44 -18.19
C ALA A 102 5.12 -7.69 -19.33
N LYS A 103 4.32 -6.98 -20.13
CA LYS A 103 4.80 -6.31 -21.33
C LYS A 103 5.24 -4.87 -21.00
N LEU A 104 6.53 -4.59 -21.11
CA LEU A 104 7.02 -3.21 -21.13
C LEU A 104 6.56 -2.53 -22.43
N ILE A 105 5.86 -1.41 -22.33
CA ILE A 105 5.37 -0.63 -23.46
C ILE A 105 6.37 0.46 -23.81
N GLU A 106 6.86 1.16 -22.78
CA GLU A 106 7.74 2.29 -22.94
C GLU A 106 8.62 2.47 -21.71
N HIS A 107 9.85 2.88 -21.90
CA HIS A 107 10.67 3.53 -20.88
C HIS A 107 11.45 4.68 -21.52
N ARG A 108 11.64 5.75 -20.78
CA ARG A 108 12.43 6.92 -21.20
C ARG A 108 12.97 7.66 -19.99
N VAL A 109 14.08 8.35 -20.21
CA VAL A 109 14.72 9.19 -19.18
C VAL A 109 14.51 10.66 -19.53
N GLU A 110 14.03 11.42 -18.56
CA GLU A 110 13.85 12.86 -18.64
C GLU A 110 14.54 13.51 -17.43
N GLY A 111 15.75 14.05 -17.65
CA GLY A 111 16.59 14.57 -16.56
C GLY A 111 17.00 13.46 -15.59
N ASN A 112 16.62 13.58 -14.31
CA ASN A 112 16.87 12.58 -13.27
C ASN A 112 15.68 11.63 -13.05
N THR A 113 14.71 11.63 -13.94
CA THR A 113 13.47 10.81 -13.83
C THR A 113 13.44 9.75 -14.93
N LEU A 114 13.24 8.51 -14.54
CA LEU A 114 12.94 7.38 -15.42
C LEU A 114 11.42 7.14 -15.42
N TYR A 115 10.81 7.28 -16.58
CA TYR A 115 9.42 6.88 -16.83
C TYR A 115 9.35 5.45 -17.33
N VAL A 116 8.34 4.72 -16.87
CA VAL A 116 8.04 3.34 -17.25
C VAL A 116 6.54 3.19 -17.49
N LYS A 117 6.16 2.53 -18.58
CA LYS A 117 4.78 2.11 -18.85
C LYS A 117 4.74 0.63 -19.20
N CYS A 118 3.83 -0.13 -18.58
CA CYS A 118 3.68 -1.56 -18.86
C CYS A 118 2.21 -2.02 -18.82
N ILE A 119 1.95 -3.18 -19.44
CA ILE A 119 0.73 -3.95 -19.26
C ILE A 119 1.09 -5.09 -18.30
N PRO A 120 0.52 -5.14 -17.08
CA PRO A 120 0.75 -6.20 -16.12
C PRO A 120 0.11 -7.52 -16.54
N MET A 121 0.38 -8.59 -15.81
CA MET A 121 -0.29 -9.88 -15.99
C MET A 121 -1.19 -10.19 -14.79
N GLN A 122 -2.28 -10.91 -15.02
CA GLN A 122 -3.12 -11.47 -13.95
C GLN A 122 -2.35 -12.59 -13.26
N TRP A 123 -1.94 -12.39 -12.00
CA TRP A 123 -1.03 -13.31 -11.30
C TRP A 123 -1.49 -14.77 -11.34
N ALA A 124 -2.75 -15.00 -11.06
CA ALA A 124 -3.29 -16.36 -10.93
C ALA A 124 -3.58 -17.08 -12.26
N LEU A 125 -3.49 -16.39 -13.41
CA LEU A 125 -3.98 -16.87 -14.70
C LEU A 125 -2.84 -17.05 -15.70
N ASN A 126 -2.86 -18.16 -16.44
CA ASN A 126 -1.85 -18.45 -17.45
C ASN A 126 -1.96 -17.51 -18.64
N ASN A 127 -0.95 -16.66 -18.82
CA ASN A 127 -0.79 -15.73 -19.96
C ASN A 127 -1.98 -14.81 -20.21
N VAL A 128 -2.61 -14.31 -19.13
CA VAL A 128 -3.72 -13.35 -19.21
C VAL A 128 -3.23 -11.96 -18.81
N PRO A 129 -3.17 -11.01 -19.76
CA PRO A 129 -2.83 -9.62 -19.44
C PRO A 129 -3.85 -8.98 -18.49
N GLY A 130 -3.39 -8.03 -17.67
CA GLY A 130 -4.27 -7.14 -16.93
C GLY A 130 -5.06 -6.25 -17.90
N GLU A 131 -6.33 -6.00 -17.58
CA GLU A 131 -7.16 -5.02 -18.29
C GLU A 131 -6.86 -3.59 -17.81
N CYS A 132 -5.58 -3.28 -17.64
CA CYS A 132 -5.07 -2.01 -17.15
C CYS A 132 -3.66 -1.80 -17.67
N ASP A 133 -3.16 -0.59 -17.55
CA ASP A 133 -1.73 -0.31 -17.67
C ASP A 133 -1.21 0.37 -16.40
N PHE A 134 0.08 0.19 -16.14
CA PHE A 134 0.81 0.86 -15.07
C PHE A 134 1.76 1.88 -15.64
N GLU A 135 1.84 3.04 -14.98
CA GLU A 135 2.81 4.09 -15.25
C GLU A 135 3.56 4.42 -13.97
N LEU A 136 4.88 4.54 -14.08
CA LEU A 136 5.74 4.87 -12.95
C LEU A 136 6.77 5.92 -13.37
N TRP A 137 6.99 6.89 -12.49
CA TRP A 137 8.03 7.91 -12.61
C TRP A 137 8.97 7.76 -11.41
N TYR A 138 10.19 7.34 -11.68
CA TYR A 138 11.24 7.15 -10.68
C TYR A 138 12.21 8.32 -10.75
N THR A 139 12.23 9.18 -9.73
CA THR A 139 13.11 10.36 -9.67
C THR A 139 14.19 10.16 -8.62
N LEU A 140 15.47 10.20 -9.04
CA LEU A 140 16.60 10.09 -8.12
C LEU A 140 16.88 11.43 -7.43
N ASP A 141 16.92 11.41 -6.09
CA ASP A 141 17.24 12.56 -5.24
C ASP A 141 18.13 12.14 -4.08
N GLY A 142 19.44 12.44 -4.16
CA GLY A 142 20.42 11.94 -3.18
C GLY A 142 20.41 10.41 -3.11
N LYS A 143 20.20 9.85 -1.93
CA LYS A 143 20.08 8.41 -1.67
C LYS A 143 18.62 7.92 -1.72
N THR A 144 17.73 8.67 -2.34
CA THR A 144 16.30 8.37 -2.39
C THR A 144 15.82 8.22 -3.83
N VAL A 145 14.92 7.27 -4.06
CA VAL A 145 14.12 7.17 -5.28
C VAL A 145 12.69 7.56 -4.95
N ASN A 146 12.28 8.74 -5.39
CA ASN A 146 10.91 9.22 -5.26
C ASN A 146 10.07 8.67 -6.42
N VAL A 147 8.94 8.06 -6.11
CA VAL A 147 8.13 7.37 -7.11
C VAL A 147 6.70 7.91 -7.11
N THR A 148 6.23 8.29 -8.29
CA THR A 148 4.81 8.41 -8.60
C THR A 148 4.40 7.16 -9.35
N ALA A 149 3.37 6.47 -8.86
CA ALA A 149 2.84 5.26 -9.47
C ALA A 149 1.36 5.43 -9.79
N ARG A 150 0.95 4.91 -10.96
CA ARG A 150 -0.41 5.05 -11.46
C ARG A 150 -0.91 3.75 -12.06
N ILE A 151 -2.15 3.39 -11.76
CA ILE A 151 -2.91 2.41 -12.52
C ILE A 151 -3.98 3.11 -13.33
N ASN A 152 -4.03 2.85 -14.63
CA ASN A 152 -5.11 3.21 -15.53
C ASN A 152 -5.96 1.95 -15.74
N ASN A 153 -7.13 1.88 -15.12
CA ASN A 153 -7.97 0.70 -15.15
C ASN A 153 -8.96 0.79 -16.31
N HIS A 154 -8.87 -0.16 -17.25
CA HIS A 154 -9.70 -0.21 -18.48
C HIS A 154 -10.59 -1.45 -18.55
N ARG A 155 -10.79 -2.15 -17.41
CA ARG A 155 -11.56 -3.38 -17.38
C ARG A 155 -13.00 -3.18 -17.90
N ALA A 156 -13.48 -4.19 -18.63
CA ALA A 156 -14.83 -4.16 -19.20
C ALA A 156 -15.93 -4.36 -18.13
N ASP A 157 -15.61 -5.06 -17.05
CA ASP A 157 -16.52 -5.26 -15.91
C ASP A 157 -16.72 -3.95 -15.15
N LYS A 158 -17.95 -3.39 -15.25
CA LYS A 158 -18.33 -2.12 -14.62
C LYS A 158 -18.79 -2.26 -13.17
N THR A 159 -18.75 -3.45 -12.61
CA THR A 159 -19.13 -3.68 -11.21
C THR A 159 -18.18 -2.93 -10.27
N GLN A 160 -18.73 -2.12 -9.38
CA GLN A 160 -17.95 -1.58 -8.29
C GLN A 160 -17.84 -2.65 -7.20
N TYR A 161 -16.64 -3.18 -7.04
CA TYR A 161 -16.33 -4.15 -6.00
C TYR A 161 -15.97 -3.44 -4.70
N ARG A 162 -16.10 -4.16 -3.58
CA ARG A 162 -15.64 -3.67 -2.28
C ARG A 162 -14.15 -3.30 -2.33
N ALA A 163 -13.75 -2.39 -1.47
CA ALA A 163 -12.34 -2.06 -1.28
C ALA A 163 -11.52 -3.30 -0.89
N CYS A 164 -10.36 -3.43 -1.51
CA CYS A 164 -9.35 -4.44 -1.18
C CYS A 164 -8.09 -3.76 -0.67
N GLY A 165 -7.34 -4.46 0.21
CA GLY A 165 -5.99 -4.03 0.56
C GLY A 165 -5.09 -4.05 -0.67
N GLN A 166 -4.31 -2.99 -0.85
CA GLN A 166 -3.38 -2.83 -1.96
C GLN A 166 -1.95 -2.82 -1.44
N GLU A 167 -1.00 -3.33 -2.22
CA GLU A 167 0.43 -3.21 -1.97
C GLU A 167 0.97 -1.95 -2.67
N LEU A 168 1.41 -0.96 -1.90
CA LEU A 168 1.66 0.41 -2.36
C LEU A 168 3.10 0.91 -2.06
N PRO A 169 4.16 0.31 -2.60
CA PRO A 169 4.28 -0.87 -3.46
C PRO A 169 4.47 -2.17 -2.67
N ALA A 170 4.58 -3.31 -3.39
CA ALA A 170 5.25 -4.50 -2.89
C ALA A 170 6.76 -4.29 -2.93
N VAL A 171 7.46 -4.55 -1.82
CA VAL A 171 8.92 -4.38 -1.72
C VAL A 171 9.53 -5.66 -1.16
N TYR A 172 10.43 -6.26 -1.93
CA TYR A 172 11.17 -7.46 -1.53
C TYR A 172 12.67 -7.19 -1.64
N THR A 173 13.40 -7.53 -0.58
CA THR A 173 14.85 -7.36 -0.50
C THR A 173 15.57 -8.68 -0.63
N ASN A 174 16.86 -8.65 -0.94
CA ASN A 174 17.75 -9.80 -0.80
C ASN A 174 17.83 -10.24 0.67
N GLY A 175 18.10 -11.51 0.90
CA GLY A 175 17.95 -12.13 2.21
C GLY A 175 18.84 -11.61 3.32
N GLU A 176 19.92 -10.92 3.00
CA GLU A 176 20.76 -10.23 4.01
C GLU A 176 20.04 -9.03 4.64
N PHE A 177 19.04 -8.44 3.97
CA PHE A 177 18.23 -7.31 4.47
C PHE A 177 16.90 -7.82 5.02
N TYR A 178 16.94 -8.62 6.07
CA TYR A 178 15.80 -9.39 6.58
C TYR A 178 15.15 -8.77 7.82
N ARG A 179 15.81 -7.84 8.51
CA ARG A 179 15.28 -7.23 9.73
C ARG A 179 14.30 -6.13 9.37
N ILE A 180 13.07 -6.25 9.84
CA ILE A 180 12.02 -5.24 9.66
C ILE A 180 12.09 -4.29 10.85
N VAL A 181 12.40 -3.02 10.62
CA VAL A 181 12.57 -2.02 11.68
C VAL A 181 11.74 -0.79 11.38
N SER A 182 11.05 -0.26 12.39
CA SER A 182 10.34 1.01 12.32
C SER A 182 10.17 1.63 13.71
N TYR A 183 9.57 2.81 13.75
CA TYR A 183 9.06 3.43 14.95
C TYR A 183 7.61 3.00 15.19
N VAL A 184 7.33 2.44 16.38
CA VAL A 184 5.99 1.99 16.79
C VAL A 184 5.51 2.62 18.11
N GLY A 185 6.14 3.73 18.52
CA GLY A 185 5.71 4.48 19.70
C GLY A 185 4.53 5.42 19.43
N GLU A 186 3.96 5.99 20.48
CA GLU A 186 2.78 6.87 20.39
C GLU A 186 3.13 8.33 20.05
N HIS A 187 4.41 8.70 20.03
CA HIS A 187 4.89 10.07 19.83
C HIS A 187 5.84 10.16 18.63
N PRO A 188 5.31 10.11 17.39
CA PRO A 188 6.13 10.18 16.18
C PRO A 188 6.94 11.48 16.12
N GLY A 189 8.13 11.43 15.51
CA GLY A 189 9.00 12.60 15.33
C GLY A 189 9.74 13.08 16.59
N THR A 190 9.61 12.37 17.73
CA THR A 190 10.25 12.79 18.99
C THR A 190 11.62 12.15 19.26
N GLY A 191 12.13 11.32 18.32
CA GLY A 191 13.40 10.62 18.48
C GLY A 191 13.32 9.39 19.39
N GLY A 192 12.11 8.86 19.67
CA GLY A 192 11.92 7.63 20.44
C GLY A 192 12.61 6.42 19.80
N ALA A 193 12.88 5.38 20.60
CA ALA A 193 13.58 4.17 20.17
C ALA A 193 12.86 3.45 19.02
N LEU A 194 13.64 2.95 18.06
CA LEU A 194 13.15 2.10 17.00
C LEU A 194 12.84 0.70 17.52
N THR A 195 11.95 0.01 16.86
CA THR A 195 11.53 -1.36 17.20
C THR A 195 11.80 -2.28 16.02
N GLU A 196 12.50 -3.37 16.28
CA GLU A 196 12.57 -4.49 15.35
C GLU A 196 11.28 -5.31 15.44
N ILE A 197 10.62 -5.47 14.31
CA ILE A 197 9.38 -6.23 14.19
C ILE A 197 9.73 -7.70 14.02
N VAL A 198 9.71 -8.45 15.12
CA VAL A 198 9.97 -9.88 15.10
C VAL A 198 8.66 -10.61 14.83
N SER A 199 8.62 -11.39 13.76
CA SER A 199 7.50 -12.27 13.51
C SER A 199 7.41 -13.34 14.61
N LYS A 200 6.33 -13.34 15.37
CA LYS A 200 6.08 -14.37 16.39
C LYS A 200 5.67 -15.74 15.79
N ASN A 201 5.50 -15.80 14.50
CA ASN A 201 5.07 -17.01 13.81
C ASN A 201 6.27 -17.80 13.28
N THR A 202 6.67 -18.75 14.03
CA THR A 202 7.67 -19.74 13.62
C THR A 202 7.07 -20.93 12.87
N GLY A 203 5.80 -20.85 12.47
CA GLY A 203 5.11 -21.90 11.73
C GLY A 203 5.34 -21.81 10.21
N ASP A 204 4.86 -22.80 9.48
CA ASP A 204 5.19 -23.09 8.08
C ASP A 204 4.75 -22.04 7.03
N ARG A 205 4.16 -20.93 7.43
CA ARG A 205 3.72 -19.89 6.49
C ARG A 205 3.72 -18.51 7.13
N HIS A 206 4.62 -17.67 6.66
CA HIS A 206 4.72 -16.26 7.07
C HIS A 206 4.12 -15.30 6.04
N TRP A 207 3.32 -15.78 5.13
CA TRP A 207 2.69 -15.00 4.10
C TRP A 207 1.17 -15.18 4.09
N PRO A 208 0.39 -14.11 3.98
CA PRO A 208 0.77 -12.73 4.21
C PRO A 208 1.07 -12.51 5.69
N SER A 209 1.99 -11.62 5.96
CA SER A 209 2.35 -11.25 7.30
C SER A 209 1.36 -10.30 7.94
N GLU A 210 1.66 -9.96 9.16
CA GLU A 210 0.84 -9.12 10.01
C GLU A 210 0.65 -7.73 9.44
N PHE A 211 -0.57 -7.22 9.62
CA PHE A 211 -0.81 -5.79 9.47
C PHE A 211 -0.16 -5.04 10.63
N MET A 212 0.59 -4.00 10.31
CA MET A 212 1.32 -3.17 11.26
C MET A 212 1.01 -1.70 11.03
N VAL A 213 1.05 -0.91 12.10
CA VAL A 213 0.93 0.55 12.04
C VAL A 213 2.27 1.16 12.39
N TYR A 214 2.77 2.02 11.51
CA TYR A 214 4.01 2.77 11.66
C TYR A 214 3.71 4.26 11.79
N PRO A 215 3.66 4.82 13.01
CA PRO A 215 3.24 6.21 13.24
C PRO A 215 4.03 7.28 12.48
N GLU A 216 5.25 6.97 12.07
CA GLU A 216 6.10 7.85 11.26
C GLU A 216 6.00 7.59 9.75
N GLY A 217 5.07 6.74 9.30
CA GLY A 217 4.79 6.51 7.87
C GLY A 217 5.87 5.75 7.09
N TRP A 218 6.91 5.22 7.75
CA TRP A 218 8.00 4.48 7.12
C TRP A 218 8.30 3.15 7.81
N VAL A 219 8.89 2.23 7.06
CA VAL A 219 9.42 0.95 7.54
C VAL A 219 10.69 0.63 6.78
N ALA A 220 11.67 0.01 7.43
CA ALA A 220 12.93 -0.39 6.81
C ALA A 220 13.14 -1.90 6.84
N LEU A 221 13.82 -2.39 5.81
CA LEU A 221 14.41 -3.71 5.71
C LEU A 221 15.93 -3.54 5.75
N VAL A 222 16.59 -4.03 6.80
CA VAL A 222 18.01 -3.79 7.04
C VAL A 222 18.77 -5.07 7.36
N ASP A 223 20.09 -5.02 7.18
CA ASP A 223 21.04 -6.07 7.57
C ASP A 223 21.36 -6.03 9.07
N ASP A 224 22.31 -6.88 9.51
CA ASP A 224 22.80 -6.93 10.89
C ASP A 224 23.55 -5.65 11.33
N ASN A 225 23.90 -4.76 10.41
CA ASN A 225 24.58 -3.49 10.66
C ASN A 225 23.64 -2.28 10.56
N ASP A 226 22.32 -2.50 10.59
CA ASP A 226 21.30 -1.45 10.46
C ASP A 226 21.33 -0.69 9.14
N TYR A 227 21.92 -1.27 8.07
CA TYR A 227 21.97 -0.70 6.74
C TYR A 227 20.97 -1.41 5.81
N GLY A 228 20.28 -0.67 4.94
CA GLY A 228 19.36 -1.26 3.98
C GLY A 228 18.44 -0.29 3.27
N LEU A 229 17.16 -0.65 3.20
CA LEU A 229 16.12 0.01 2.42
C LEU A 229 14.97 0.47 3.29
N GLY A 230 14.75 1.77 3.38
CA GLY A 230 13.53 2.38 3.91
C GLY A 230 12.45 2.50 2.83
N VAL A 231 11.21 2.25 3.22
CA VAL A 231 10.02 2.47 2.39
C VAL A 231 9.12 3.46 3.11
N TYR A 232 8.90 4.61 2.51
CA TYR A 232 8.01 5.66 2.99
C TYR A 232 6.82 5.81 2.05
N ASN A 233 5.61 5.91 2.59
CA ASN A 233 4.40 6.20 1.81
C ASN A 233 3.60 7.32 2.50
N PRO A 234 3.40 8.50 1.86
CA PRO A 234 2.72 9.63 2.47
C PRO A 234 1.20 9.45 2.65
N HIS A 235 0.62 8.37 2.13
CA HIS A 235 -0.83 8.17 2.11
C HIS A 235 -1.31 7.12 3.10
N THR A 236 -0.40 6.43 3.80
CA THR A 236 -0.74 5.42 4.78
C THR A 236 0.37 5.21 5.81
N CYS A 237 -0.02 5.05 7.07
CA CYS A 237 0.86 4.55 8.13
C CYS A 237 0.68 3.05 8.38
N GLY A 238 -0.11 2.36 7.56
CA GLY A 238 -0.29 0.92 7.65
C GLY A 238 0.60 0.17 6.66
N ALA A 239 1.13 -0.96 7.05
CA ALA A 239 1.83 -1.87 6.16
C ALA A 239 1.62 -3.33 6.57
N VAL A 240 1.88 -4.23 5.63
CA VAL A 240 2.10 -5.65 5.87
C VAL A 240 3.57 -5.96 5.60
N GLY A 241 4.13 -6.94 6.28
CA GLY A 241 5.52 -7.31 6.09
C GLY A 241 5.80 -8.71 6.62
N GLY A 242 6.91 -9.31 6.29
CA GLY A 242 7.29 -10.66 6.72
C GLY A 242 8.35 -11.27 5.83
N PHE A 243 8.37 -12.60 5.80
CA PHE A 243 9.38 -13.37 5.07
C PHE A 243 8.71 -14.23 4.00
N ALA A 244 8.97 -13.93 2.75
CA ALA A 244 8.37 -14.64 1.63
C ALA A 244 8.74 -16.13 1.61
N GLY A 245 9.93 -16.49 2.06
CA GLY A 245 10.40 -17.87 2.20
C GLY A 245 9.92 -18.59 3.46
N GLY A 246 9.23 -17.91 4.35
CA GLY A 246 8.69 -18.50 5.57
C GLY A 246 9.68 -18.66 6.73
N VAL A 247 10.97 -18.29 6.56
CA VAL A 247 11.99 -18.44 7.60
C VAL A 247 12.89 -17.22 7.63
N GLU A 248 13.01 -16.62 8.79
CA GLU A 248 13.91 -15.53 9.09
C GLU A 248 15.39 -15.97 8.95
N LYS A 249 16.24 -15.11 8.39
CA LYS A 249 17.69 -15.34 8.21
C LYS A 249 18.07 -16.53 7.29
N MET A 250 17.18 -17.01 6.47
CA MET A 250 17.47 -18.11 5.53
C MET A 250 17.93 -17.63 4.16
N GLY A 251 18.04 -16.32 3.97
CA GLY A 251 18.64 -15.74 2.79
C GLY A 251 20.15 -15.94 2.73
N TRP A 252 20.68 -16.11 1.50
CA TRP A 252 22.13 -16.29 1.27
C TRP A 252 22.81 -14.99 0.81
N GLY A 253 22.05 -13.92 0.66
CA GLY A 253 22.51 -12.67 0.11
C GLY A 253 22.78 -12.73 -1.40
N GLY A 254 22.23 -11.78 -2.13
CA GLY A 254 22.43 -11.61 -3.57
C GLY A 254 21.41 -12.27 -4.47
N ALA A 255 21.73 -12.34 -5.76
CA ALA A 255 20.82 -12.68 -6.85
C ALA A 255 20.29 -14.13 -6.90
N LYS A 256 20.64 -14.96 -5.94
CA LYS A 256 20.18 -16.36 -5.85
C LYS A 256 19.37 -16.63 -4.58
N ASP A 257 18.93 -15.57 -3.93
CA ASP A 257 18.25 -15.66 -2.67
C ASP A 257 16.73 -15.75 -2.86
N PHE A 258 16.14 -16.87 -2.43
CA PHE A 258 14.71 -17.12 -2.55
C PHE A 258 13.93 -16.76 -1.30
N GLN A 259 14.61 -16.56 -0.21
CA GLN A 259 13.98 -16.35 1.09
C GLN A 259 14.12 -14.89 1.46
N THR A 260 13.26 -14.07 0.90
CA THR A 260 13.34 -12.63 1.01
C THR A 260 12.44 -12.10 2.11
N ALA A 261 12.89 -11.03 2.73
CA ALA A 261 12.02 -10.20 3.52
C ALA A 261 11.18 -9.31 2.63
N THR A 262 10.02 -8.93 3.12
CA THR A 262 9.09 -8.07 2.39
C THR A 262 8.40 -7.09 3.30
N VAL A 263 8.15 -5.90 2.78
CA VAL A 263 7.22 -4.92 3.35
C VAL A 263 6.40 -4.31 2.24
N SER A 264 5.14 -4.03 2.56
CA SER A 264 4.23 -3.35 1.63
C SER A 264 3.40 -2.35 2.41
N PRO A 265 3.65 -1.04 2.28
CA PRO A 265 2.68 -0.04 2.71
C PRO A 265 1.32 -0.38 2.11
N THR A 266 0.27 -0.35 2.92
CA THR A 266 -1.04 -0.84 2.49
C THR A 266 -2.18 0.04 2.98
N THR A 267 -3.21 0.14 2.18
CA THR A 267 -4.53 0.63 2.56
C THR A 267 -5.59 -0.04 1.69
N SER A 268 -6.85 0.07 2.09
CA SER A 268 -7.94 -0.46 1.26
C SER A 268 -8.37 0.58 0.23
N VAL A 269 -8.48 0.16 -1.04
CA VAL A 269 -8.87 1.03 -2.17
C VAL A 269 -9.96 0.36 -3.00
N ILE A 270 -10.92 1.14 -3.46
CA ILE A 270 -11.89 0.74 -4.48
C ILE A 270 -11.27 1.04 -5.85
N LEU A 271 -11.09 0.01 -6.67
CA LEU A 271 -10.59 0.15 -8.03
C LEU A 271 -11.74 -0.02 -9.02
N ASP A 272 -12.35 1.09 -9.43
CA ASP A 272 -13.42 1.12 -10.43
C ASP A 272 -12.88 0.78 -11.83
N HIS A 273 -13.77 0.35 -12.72
CA HIS A 273 -13.43 -0.05 -14.09
C HIS A 273 -12.75 1.04 -14.93
N ASN A 274 -12.91 2.31 -14.58
CA ASN A 274 -12.38 3.47 -15.31
C ASN A 274 -11.52 4.38 -14.44
N ILE A 275 -11.12 3.93 -13.25
CA ILE A 275 -10.34 4.77 -12.34
C ILE A 275 -8.92 4.97 -12.85
N VAL A 276 -8.42 6.18 -12.67
CA VAL A 276 -7.00 6.53 -12.69
C VAL A 276 -6.56 6.69 -11.24
N TYR A 277 -5.97 5.66 -10.67
CA TYR A 277 -5.52 5.69 -9.29
C TYR A 277 -4.02 5.99 -9.23
N THR A 278 -3.66 7.08 -8.56
CA THR A 278 -2.28 7.53 -8.40
C THR A 278 -1.89 7.53 -6.93
N PHE A 279 -0.69 7.06 -6.62
CA PHE A 279 -0.11 7.13 -5.30
C PHE A 279 1.39 7.42 -5.36
N HIS A 280 1.98 7.75 -4.21
CA HIS A 280 3.38 8.10 -4.09
C HIS A 280 4.05 7.23 -3.04
N PHE A 281 5.32 6.92 -3.26
CA PHE A 281 6.17 6.30 -2.26
C PHE A 281 7.63 6.70 -2.50
N SER A 282 8.49 6.43 -1.52
CA SER A 282 9.92 6.64 -1.66
C SER A 282 10.68 5.43 -1.15
N LEU A 283 11.75 5.10 -1.87
CA LEU A 283 12.74 4.10 -1.50
C LEU A 283 13.98 4.85 -1.01
N ILE A 284 14.36 4.68 0.25
CA ILE A 284 15.43 5.43 0.92
C ILE A 284 16.56 4.47 1.26
N VAL A 285 17.75 4.71 0.70
CA VAL A 285 18.93 3.85 0.91
C VAL A 285 19.80 4.42 2.03
N GLY A 286 20.18 3.61 3.02
CA GLY A 286 21.08 4.06 4.06
C GLY A 286 21.00 3.23 5.34
N ASP A 287 21.61 3.77 6.41
CA ASP A 287 21.41 3.30 7.77
C ASP A 287 20.06 3.78 8.34
N LEU A 288 19.62 3.17 9.44
CA LEU A 288 18.32 3.46 10.07
C LEU A 288 18.15 4.94 10.45
N ASP A 289 19.20 5.60 10.94
CA ASP A 289 19.13 7.02 11.32
C ASP A 289 18.93 7.92 10.11
N SER A 290 19.65 7.65 9.03
CA SER A 290 19.52 8.36 7.75
C SER A 290 18.14 8.12 7.11
N ILE A 291 17.66 6.87 7.12
CA ILE A 291 16.33 6.50 6.60
C ILE A 291 15.24 7.25 7.38
N ARG A 292 15.25 7.16 8.71
CA ARG A 292 14.29 7.85 9.59
C ARG A 292 14.28 9.35 9.37
N LYS A 293 15.48 9.97 9.38
CA LYS A 293 15.63 11.40 9.18
C LYS A 293 15.00 11.84 7.86
N THR A 294 15.34 11.14 6.76
CA THR A 294 14.83 11.46 5.42
C THR A 294 13.31 11.29 5.35
N ALA A 295 12.78 10.21 5.90
CA ALA A 295 11.33 9.97 5.94
C ALA A 295 10.59 11.07 6.71
N LEU A 296 11.08 11.48 7.89
CA LEU A 296 10.48 12.56 8.67
C LEU A 296 10.56 13.92 7.98
N GLU A 297 11.65 14.22 7.26
CA GLU A 297 11.77 15.45 6.46
C GLU A 297 10.79 15.48 5.28
N MET A 298 10.45 14.32 4.71
CA MET A 298 9.42 14.17 3.69
C MET A 298 8.02 14.33 4.28
N ASP A 299 7.76 13.64 5.39
CA ASP A 299 6.47 13.62 6.07
C ASP A 299 6.04 15.01 6.57
N ALA A 300 6.98 15.82 7.04
CA ALA A 300 6.74 17.20 7.47
C ALA A 300 6.17 18.12 6.36
N LYS A 301 6.22 17.71 5.10
CA LYS A 301 5.68 18.44 3.95
C LYS A 301 4.26 18.01 3.57
N VAL A 302 3.73 16.98 4.21
CA VAL A 302 2.43 16.37 3.89
C VAL A 302 1.39 16.77 4.94
N ASP A 303 0.24 17.26 4.52
CA ASP A 303 -0.91 17.48 5.41
C ASP A 303 -1.82 16.25 5.40
N HIS A 304 -1.60 15.34 6.34
CA HIS A 304 -2.35 14.08 6.47
C HIS A 304 -3.79 14.24 6.98
N ARG A 305 -4.21 15.48 7.26
CA ARG A 305 -5.49 15.76 7.91
C ARG A 305 -6.51 16.44 7.00
N LYS A 306 -6.14 16.72 5.75
CA LYS A 306 -7.04 17.34 4.76
C LYS A 306 -7.22 16.44 3.56
N PHE A 307 -8.48 16.23 3.21
CA PHE A 307 -8.90 15.39 2.10
C PHE A 307 -9.83 16.16 1.19
N ASP A 308 -9.40 16.34 -0.05
CA ASP A 308 -10.19 16.95 -1.13
C ASP A 308 -10.66 15.86 -2.09
N PHE A 309 -11.96 15.60 -2.10
CA PHE A 309 -12.59 14.57 -2.91
C PHE A 309 -12.95 15.01 -4.32
N SER A 310 -12.41 16.12 -4.81
CA SER A 310 -12.72 16.64 -6.15
C SER A 310 -12.15 15.79 -7.28
N LYS A 311 -11.14 14.94 -7.01
CA LYS A 311 -10.43 14.16 -8.04
C LYS A 311 -10.49 12.66 -7.82
N ASP A 312 -10.50 12.22 -6.56
CA ASP A 312 -10.50 10.82 -6.18
C ASP A 312 -11.02 10.64 -4.74
N ARG A 313 -11.10 9.41 -4.28
CA ARG A 313 -11.58 9.09 -2.93
C ARG A 313 -10.54 9.34 -1.82
N GLN A 314 -9.35 9.82 -2.11
CA GLN A 314 -8.27 10.03 -1.12
C GLN A 314 -8.05 8.79 -0.21
N ASN A 315 -8.12 7.59 -0.80
CA ASN A 315 -8.08 6.30 -0.10
C ASN A 315 -9.22 6.10 0.94
N PHE A 316 -10.30 6.88 0.87
CA PHE A 316 -11.54 6.54 1.57
C PHE A 316 -12.30 5.46 0.81
N TYR A 317 -13.02 4.64 1.55
CA TYR A 317 -13.82 3.57 0.98
C TYR A 317 -15.10 3.32 1.76
N TYR A 318 -16.03 2.63 1.11
CA TYR A 318 -17.34 2.32 1.66
C TYR A 318 -17.42 0.89 2.17
N ILE A 319 -18.28 0.68 3.18
CA ILE A 319 -18.78 -0.62 3.59
C ILE A 319 -20.30 -0.56 3.53
N ASN A 320 -20.92 -1.57 2.92
CA ASN A 320 -22.35 -1.72 2.71
C ASN A 320 -23.01 -0.67 1.79
N THR A 321 -22.25 0.03 0.97
CA THR A 321 -22.74 0.88 -0.10
C THR A 321 -21.71 1.01 -1.21
N THR A 322 -22.11 1.62 -2.32
CA THR A 322 -21.26 1.99 -3.45
C THR A 322 -21.57 3.43 -3.84
N ASP A 323 -20.66 4.05 -4.57
CA ASP A 323 -20.89 5.35 -5.21
C ASP A 323 -21.05 5.20 -6.75
N LYS A 324 -21.01 6.29 -7.49
CA LYS A 324 -21.13 6.30 -8.95
C LYS A 324 -19.82 5.99 -9.69
N GLY A 325 -18.74 5.78 -8.99
CA GLY A 325 -17.38 5.58 -9.52
C GLY A 325 -16.66 6.90 -9.82
N PHE A 326 -15.40 7.01 -9.39
CA PHE A 326 -14.56 8.17 -9.71
C PHE A 326 -14.12 8.12 -11.18
N GLY A 327 -13.97 9.34 -11.75
CA GLY A 327 -13.90 9.59 -13.17
C GLY A 327 -15.23 10.12 -13.72
N ASN A 328 -16.36 9.91 -13.00
CA ASN A 328 -17.70 10.36 -13.36
C ASN A 328 -18.31 11.32 -12.33
N GLN A 329 -17.58 11.64 -11.27
CA GLN A 329 -18.04 12.49 -10.16
C GLN A 329 -16.89 13.30 -9.58
N ASP A 330 -17.21 14.40 -8.89
CA ASP A 330 -16.28 15.36 -8.28
C ASP A 330 -16.42 15.47 -6.76
N CYS A 331 -17.03 14.46 -6.14
CA CYS A 331 -17.20 14.32 -4.69
C CYS A 331 -17.50 12.86 -4.34
N LEU A 332 -17.47 12.51 -3.06
CA LEU A 332 -18.07 11.25 -2.60
C LEU A 332 -19.60 11.39 -2.68
N ASP A 333 -20.24 10.65 -3.60
CA ASP A 333 -21.69 10.73 -3.89
C ASP A 333 -22.33 9.35 -3.70
N PHE A 334 -22.96 9.11 -2.53
CA PHE A 334 -23.48 7.79 -2.16
C PHE A 334 -24.75 7.84 -1.32
N ASP A 335 -25.56 6.80 -1.46
CA ASP A 335 -26.70 6.56 -0.58
C ASP A 335 -26.23 5.83 0.69
N PHE A 336 -26.85 6.17 1.81
CA PHE A 336 -26.62 5.47 3.05
C PHE A 336 -27.92 5.05 3.73
N ASP A 337 -27.81 3.94 4.44
CA ASP A 337 -28.84 3.41 5.34
C ASP A 337 -28.11 2.98 6.63
N ARG A 338 -28.82 2.31 7.53
CA ARG A 338 -28.25 1.79 8.74
C ARG A 338 -27.03 0.88 8.45
N ASP A 339 -25.93 1.12 9.15
CA ASP A 339 -24.67 0.39 9.03
C ASP A 339 -23.91 0.57 7.71
N VAL A 340 -24.12 1.67 7.00
CA VAL A 340 -23.21 2.14 5.95
C VAL A 340 -22.06 2.88 6.61
N TRP A 341 -20.84 2.58 6.15
CA TRP A 341 -19.61 3.18 6.65
C TRP A 341 -18.87 3.91 5.53
N LEU A 342 -18.44 5.12 5.82
CA LEU A 342 -17.37 5.81 5.08
C LEU A 342 -16.11 5.73 5.93
N ARG A 343 -15.06 5.09 5.45
CA ARG A 343 -13.84 4.81 6.20
C ARG A 343 -12.60 5.41 5.54
N SER A 344 -11.71 6.02 6.33
CA SER A 344 -10.45 6.58 5.87
C SER A 344 -9.40 5.50 5.55
N SER A 345 -8.31 5.90 4.89
CA SER A 345 -7.06 5.15 4.92
C SER A 345 -6.47 5.08 6.34
N PHE A 346 -5.31 4.45 6.48
CA PHE A 346 -4.56 4.45 7.74
C PHE A 346 -3.74 5.72 7.86
N ILE A 347 -4.16 6.63 8.73
CA ILE A 347 -3.52 7.91 9.02
C ILE A 347 -3.32 8.02 10.52
N TYR A 348 -2.08 8.26 10.95
CA TYR A 348 -1.81 8.42 12.37
C TYR A 348 -2.12 9.84 12.85
N VAL A 349 -2.84 9.93 13.96
CA VAL A 349 -3.15 11.18 14.66
C VAL A 349 -2.80 11.01 16.12
N SER A 350 -1.95 11.90 16.65
CA SER A 350 -1.53 11.88 18.04
C SER A 350 -2.69 12.23 18.99
N ALA A 351 -2.61 11.78 20.23
CA ALA A 351 -3.62 12.08 21.24
C ALA A 351 -3.81 13.59 21.41
N GLY A 352 -5.07 14.05 21.36
CA GLY A 352 -5.44 15.45 21.53
C GLY A 352 -5.03 16.40 20.39
N GLU A 353 -4.42 15.89 19.33
CA GLU A 353 -4.02 16.70 18.16
C GLU A 353 -5.22 17.21 17.36
N CYS A 354 -6.29 16.42 17.28
CA CYS A 354 -7.53 16.80 16.60
C CYS A 354 -8.71 16.77 17.58
N LYS A 355 -9.56 17.78 17.51
CA LYS A 355 -10.75 17.92 18.34
C LYS A 355 -12.05 17.95 17.54
N LYS A 356 -11.94 18.03 16.21
CA LYS A 356 -13.09 18.17 15.31
C LYS A 356 -12.86 17.42 14.01
N ILE A 357 -13.95 16.85 13.46
CA ILE A 357 -14.05 16.52 12.05
C ILE A 357 -14.88 17.61 11.38
N LEU A 358 -14.33 18.24 10.35
CA LEU A 358 -15.04 19.17 9.49
C LEU A 358 -15.38 18.47 8.18
N LEU A 359 -16.64 18.59 7.73
CA LEU A 359 -17.13 18.02 6.48
C LEU A 359 -17.74 19.13 5.61
N ASP A 360 -17.17 19.41 4.46
CA ASP A 360 -17.84 20.16 3.40
C ASP A 360 -18.75 19.20 2.65
N ALA A 361 -20.04 19.24 2.94
CA ALA A 361 -20.98 18.22 2.45
C ALA A 361 -22.40 18.76 2.27
N ALA A 362 -23.20 18.04 1.47
CA ALA A 362 -24.65 18.13 1.43
C ALA A 362 -25.24 16.78 1.81
N PHE A 363 -26.15 16.78 2.79
CA PHE A 363 -26.87 15.58 3.23
C PHE A 363 -28.36 15.74 2.95
N GLU A 364 -29.02 14.65 2.52
CA GLU A 364 -30.48 14.56 2.38
C GLU A 364 -30.99 13.43 3.27
N GLY A 365 -32.19 13.60 3.87
CA GLY A 365 -32.84 12.57 4.71
C GLY A 365 -33.33 13.08 6.08
N GLY A 366 -33.39 14.40 6.27
CA GLY A 366 -33.86 15.03 7.52
C GLY A 366 -32.78 15.04 8.59
N GLU A 367 -33.05 14.51 9.78
CA GLU A 367 -32.05 14.38 10.83
C GLU A 367 -31.15 13.17 10.55
N ILE A 368 -29.87 13.39 10.23
CA ILE A 368 -28.88 12.37 10.02
C ILE A 368 -28.21 12.04 11.35
N LYS A 369 -28.31 10.79 11.77
CA LYS A 369 -27.64 10.26 12.98
C LYS A 369 -26.56 9.29 12.59
N GLY A 370 -25.45 9.33 13.31
CA GLY A 370 -24.34 8.42 13.09
C GLY A 370 -23.36 8.39 14.25
N VAL A 371 -22.26 7.66 14.02
CA VAL A 371 -21.15 7.51 14.95
C VAL A 371 -19.85 7.74 14.17
N ALA A 372 -19.01 8.64 14.65
CA ALA A 372 -17.61 8.70 14.23
C ALA A 372 -16.85 7.66 15.06
N HIS A 373 -16.36 6.62 14.38
CA HIS A 373 -15.64 5.51 14.99
C HIS A 373 -14.14 5.65 14.71
N PHE A 374 -13.31 5.53 15.74
CA PHE A 374 -11.87 5.64 15.67
C PHE A 374 -11.22 4.32 16.06
N ARG A 375 -10.33 3.82 15.23
CA ARG A 375 -9.42 2.74 15.63
C ARG A 375 -8.26 3.36 16.39
N THR A 376 -8.23 3.16 17.70
CA THR A 376 -7.23 3.76 18.57
C THR A 376 -5.92 2.98 18.51
N TYR A 377 -4.81 3.69 18.66
CA TYR A 377 -3.45 3.14 18.71
C TYR A 377 -3.01 2.94 20.16
N GLY A 378 -2.11 2.00 20.40
CA GLY A 378 -1.57 1.71 21.73
C GLY A 378 -0.87 0.36 21.78
N GLU A 379 -0.46 -0.11 22.95
CA GLU A 379 0.25 -1.39 23.16
C GLU A 379 -0.42 -2.62 22.52
N THR A 380 -1.74 -2.57 22.36
CA THR A 380 -2.51 -3.64 21.73
C THR A 380 -2.51 -3.60 20.21
N THR A 381 -1.98 -2.55 19.59
CA THR A 381 -1.86 -2.39 18.13
C THR A 381 -0.48 -2.73 17.58
N THR A 382 0.47 -3.05 18.47
CA THR A 382 1.73 -3.67 18.05
C THR A 382 1.44 -5.04 17.44
N PRO A 383 2.22 -5.47 16.45
CA PRO A 383 1.90 -6.63 15.64
C PRO A 383 1.79 -7.90 16.47
N ASP A 384 0.56 -8.26 16.81
CA ASP A 384 0.18 -9.59 17.23
C ASP A 384 -0.65 -10.23 16.10
N ARG A 385 -0.22 -11.37 15.62
CA ARG A 385 -0.79 -12.13 14.52
C ARG A 385 -2.25 -12.50 14.63
N LYS A 386 -2.85 -12.35 15.77
CA LYS A 386 -4.26 -12.71 15.98
C LYS A 386 -5.22 -11.63 15.51
N GLY A 387 -4.73 -10.61 14.80
CA GLY A 387 -5.55 -9.47 14.44
C GLY A 387 -6.07 -8.84 15.70
N THR A 388 -5.19 -8.22 16.48
CA THR A 388 -5.57 -7.58 17.74
C THR A 388 -6.81 -6.75 17.50
N PRO A 389 -7.90 -6.96 18.22
CA PRO A 389 -9.02 -6.05 18.16
C PRO A 389 -8.51 -4.69 18.59
N CYS A 390 -8.33 -3.79 17.61
CA CYS A 390 -8.04 -2.41 17.90
C CYS A 390 -9.17 -1.93 18.80
N SER A 391 -8.84 -1.43 19.97
CA SER A 391 -9.82 -0.77 20.80
C SER A 391 -10.40 0.37 19.94
N GLY A 392 -11.72 0.48 19.87
CA GLY A 392 -12.41 1.54 19.18
C GLY A 392 -12.89 2.58 20.17
N ALA A 393 -12.95 3.82 19.72
CA ALA A 393 -13.65 4.88 20.42
C ALA A 393 -14.74 5.45 19.53
N ASP A 394 -15.91 5.69 20.09
CA ASP A 394 -17.11 6.10 19.37
C ASP A 394 -17.59 7.47 19.84
N VAL A 395 -17.85 8.36 18.89
CA VAL A 395 -18.47 9.67 19.15
C VAL A 395 -19.76 9.77 18.34
N PRO A 396 -20.92 9.86 18.97
CA PRO A 396 -22.17 10.02 18.25
C PRO A 396 -22.26 11.41 17.62
N PHE A 397 -22.86 11.50 16.43
CA PHE A 397 -23.13 12.77 15.77
C PHE A 397 -24.56 12.88 15.25
N LYS A 398 -24.99 14.13 15.06
CA LYS A 398 -26.24 14.49 14.39
C LYS A 398 -25.97 15.63 13.42
N LEU A 399 -26.47 15.49 12.18
CA LEU A 399 -26.33 16.49 11.13
C LEU A 399 -27.70 16.79 10.54
N ILE A 400 -27.81 17.94 9.86
CA ILE A 400 -29.05 18.35 9.16
C ILE A 400 -28.95 17.89 7.71
N GLY A 401 -29.92 17.10 7.28
CA GLY A 401 -30.03 16.58 5.91
C GLY A 401 -31.12 17.29 5.09
N ASP A 402 -30.95 18.58 4.80
CA ASP A 402 -31.88 19.41 4.02
C ASP A 402 -31.42 19.60 2.54
N GLY A 403 -30.38 18.89 2.11
CA GLY A 403 -29.81 18.99 0.75
C GLY A 403 -28.87 20.19 0.55
N THR A 404 -28.70 21.08 1.55
CA THR A 404 -27.86 22.26 1.39
C THR A 404 -26.39 21.95 1.71
N ARG A 405 -25.47 22.27 0.79
CA ARG A 405 -24.04 22.17 1.02
C ARG A 405 -23.58 23.19 2.05
N ARG A 406 -22.85 22.70 3.07
CA ARG A 406 -22.25 23.51 4.14
C ARG A 406 -21.11 22.76 4.81
N TRP A 407 -20.34 23.48 5.62
CA TRP A 407 -19.42 22.84 6.56
C TRP A 407 -20.19 22.35 7.78
N TYR A 408 -20.09 21.04 8.04
CA TYR A 408 -20.58 20.39 9.26
C TYR A 408 -19.41 20.16 10.20
N GLU A 409 -19.68 20.24 11.49
CA GLU A 409 -18.69 19.99 12.54
C GLU A 409 -19.15 18.80 13.40
N ILE A 410 -18.24 17.86 13.64
CA ILE A 410 -18.40 16.78 14.61
C ILE A 410 -17.33 16.99 15.68
N ASP A 411 -17.73 17.26 16.90
CA ASP A 411 -16.83 17.39 18.04
C ASP A 411 -16.31 16.00 18.45
N ILE A 412 -15.01 15.81 18.39
CA ILE A 412 -14.30 14.59 18.75
C ILE A 412 -13.32 14.80 19.91
N SER A 413 -13.47 15.89 20.66
CA SER A 413 -12.60 16.25 21.79
C SER A 413 -12.57 15.20 22.93
N ALA A 414 -13.55 14.31 22.96
CA ALA A 414 -13.59 13.17 23.89
C ALA A 414 -12.59 12.04 23.52
N ILE A 415 -11.95 12.09 22.35
CA ILE A 415 -10.94 11.11 21.94
C ILE A 415 -9.61 11.53 22.55
N ASP A 416 -9.22 10.82 23.61
CA ASP A 416 -8.01 11.08 24.41
C ASP A 416 -6.81 10.19 24.05
N LYS A 417 -6.98 9.25 23.09
CA LYS A 417 -5.95 8.33 22.61
C LYS A 417 -5.54 8.64 21.19
N PRO A 418 -4.31 8.31 20.81
CA PRO A 418 -3.92 8.31 19.40
C PRO A 418 -4.82 7.38 18.61
N PHE A 419 -5.06 7.69 17.33
CA PHE A 419 -5.81 6.83 16.44
C PHE A 419 -5.17 6.76 15.05
N PHE A 420 -5.47 5.71 14.30
CA PHE A 420 -4.86 5.50 12.99
C PHE A 420 -5.87 5.21 11.87
N GLN A 421 -7.16 5.23 12.17
CA GLN A 421 -8.23 5.17 11.17
C GLN A 421 -9.53 5.73 11.72
N THR A 422 -10.26 6.45 10.87
CA THR A 422 -11.57 7.04 11.20
C THR A 422 -12.64 6.47 10.29
N SER A 423 -13.85 6.29 10.82
CA SER A 423 -15.02 5.93 10.04
C SER A 423 -16.23 6.76 10.45
N LEU A 424 -17.01 7.21 9.47
CA LEU A 424 -18.36 7.72 9.72
C LEU A 424 -19.35 6.58 9.47
N ILE A 425 -20.07 6.20 10.52
CA ILE A 425 -21.05 5.10 10.50
C ILE A 425 -22.44 5.70 10.57
N PHE A 426 -23.22 5.57 9.50
CA PHE A 426 -24.57 6.11 9.43
C PHE A 426 -25.56 5.18 10.15
N ARG A 427 -26.57 5.77 10.79
CA ARG A 427 -27.63 5.07 11.55
C ARG A 427 -29.03 5.43 11.08
N THR A 428 -29.14 6.32 10.10
CA THR A 428 -30.38 6.73 9.44
C THR A 428 -30.25 6.53 7.94
N LYS A 429 -31.35 6.58 7.22
CA LYS A 429 -31.36 6.55 5.75
C LYS A 429 -31.19 7.96 5.20
N GLY A 430 -30.44 8.09 4.11
CA GLY A 430 -30.23 9.36 3.44
C GLY A 430 -29.31 9.26 2.24
N HIS A 431 -28.90 10.41 1.76
CA HIS A 431 -27.96 10.58 0.67
C HIS A 431 -26.88 11.59 1.07
N ALA A 432 -25.64 11.37 0.65
CA ALA A 432 -24.50 12.24 0.97
C ALA A 432 -23.74 12.61 -0.30
N LYS A 433 -23.38 13.89 -0.37
CA LYS A 433 -22.31 14.41 -1.22
C LYS A 433 -21.27 15.05 -0.33
N ILE A 434 -20.08 14.47 -0.25
CA ILE A 434 -18.99 14.98 0.57
C ILE A 434 -17.85 15.43 -0.34
N TYR A 435 -17.52 16.72 -0.27
CA TYR A 435 -16.52 17.38 -1.11
C TYR A 435 -15.15 17.45 -0.45
N ALA A 436 -15.11 17.61 0.87
CA ALA A 436 -13.88 17.63 1.64
C ALA A 436 -14.10 17.14 3.07
N LEU A 437 -13.02 16.65 3.68
CA LEU A 437 -12.94 16.30 5.10
C LEU A 437 -11.66 16.87 5.68
N GLU A 438 -11.72 17.49 6.85
CA GLU A 438 -10.56 17.94 7.61
C GLU A 438 -10.63 17.43 9.05
N LEU A 439 -9.49 16.98 9.59
CA LEU A 439 -9.29 16.70 11.00
C LEU A 439 -8.61 17.92 11.64
N LYS A 440 -9.26 18.56 12.63
CA LYS A 440 -8.76 19.78 13.30
C LYS A 440 -8.78 19.67 14.82
#